data_881e14676bb11cb7d6ef10b7c19c38d7
#
_entry.id   881e14676bb11cb7d6ef10b7c19c38d7
#
_cell.length_a   1.000
_cell.length_b   1.000
_cell.length_c   1.000
_cell.angle_alpha   90.00
_cell.angle_beta   90.00
_cell.angle_gamma   90.00
#
_symmetry.space_group_name_H-M   'P 1'
#
loop_
_entity.id
_entity.type
_entity.pdbx_description
1 polymer ?
#
loop_
_entity_poly.entity_id
_entity_poly.type
_entity_poly.pdbx_seq_one_letter_code
_entity_poly.pdbx_strand_id
1 'polypeptide(L)'
;AYSVAAATGLMRMANNKHWLSDVMTGAGVGIVATEMGYYLTDLIFKQRGLNKATTEETFEEKYHPSFIGLNFLINEPLGKYPDGKGSHVKVSRGCTSAVEGAYFFNPYVGVGGRFSVTRTSVIVDGVKAEDNVFDTWKVGGGAYFSYPLTSRWLLGSKLLASSVFYPNIQLTDELIDSRHGMGLGTGLSVMFRARQHYSVRFLVDYNLLPYRALGKHTCFHSLELGSSFVVSF
;
A
#
# COMPACT_ATOMS: atom_id res chain seq x y z
N ALA A 1 -25.47 6.33 -11.13
CA ALA A 1 -24.44 7.12 -10.43
C ALA A 1 -23.03 6.64 -10.80
N TYR A 2 -22.71 5.35 -10.71
CA TYR A 2 -21.35 4.81 -10.96
C TYR A 2 -20.87 4.98 -12.41
N SER A 3 -21.76 4.89 -13.41
CA SER A 3 -21.41 5.09 -14.82
C SER A 3 -20.94 6.53 -15.10
N VAL A 4 -21.56 7.51 -14.49
CA VAL A 4 -21.18 8.93 -14.61
C VAL A 4 -19.82 9.17 -13.93
N ALA A 5 -19.61 8.59 -12.73
CA ALA A 5 -18.36 8.69 -12.02
C ALA A 5 -17.20 8.03 -12.81
N ALA A 6 -17.42 6.85 -13.38
CA ALA A 6 -16.45 6.16 -14.23
C ALA A 6 -16.13 6.98 -15.49
N ALA A 7 -17.14 7.51 -16.19
CA ALA A 7 -16.93 8.36 -17.35
C ALA A 7 -16.11 9.63 -17.00
N THR A 8 -16.43 10.27 -15.87
CA THR A 8 -15.68 11.44 -15.38
C THR A 8 -14.21 11.07 -15.09
N GLY A 9 -13.95 9.92 -14.45
CA GLY A 9 -12.60 9.42 -14.19
C GLY A 9 -11.81 9.20 -15.48
N LEU A 10 -12.42 8.53 -16.46
CA LEU A 10 -11.81 8.29 -17.77
C LEU A 10 -11.50 9.61 -18.51
N MET A 11 -12.42 10.57 -18.50
CA MET A 11 -12.20 11.87 -19.12
C MET A 11 -11.08 12.68 -18.45
N ARG A 12 -10.93 12.58 -17.12
CA ARG A 12 -9.82 13.24 -16.42
C ARG A 12 -8.47 12.63 -16.75
N MET A 13 -8.40 11.31 -16.95
CA MET A 13 -7.19 10.64 -17.44
C MET A 13 -6.89 11.01 -18.88
N ALA A 14 -7.89 11.00 -19.76
CA ALA A 14 -7.74 11.38 -21.17
C ALA A 14 -7.24 12.84 -21.35
N ASN A 15 -7.63 13.72 -20.43
CA ASN A 15 -7.19 15.13 -20.42
C ASN A 15 -5.85 15.35 -19.67
N ASN A 16 -5.11 14.31 -19.32
CA ASN A 16 -3.85 14.40 -18.56
C ASN A 16 -3.94 15.20 -17.25
N LYS A 17 -5.10 15.28 -16.62
CA LYS A 17 -5.32 16.03 -15.37
C LYS A 17 -5.15 15.17 -14.12
N HIS A 18 -5.30 13.86 -14.26
CA HIS A 18 -5.12 12.89 -13.19
C HIS A 18 -4.47 11.60 -13.71
N TRP A 19 -3.67 10.98 -12.87
CA TRP A 19 -3.11 9.66 -13.12
C TRP A 19 -4.16 8.58 -12.84
N LEU A 20 -3.99 7.40 -13.44
CA LEU A 20 -4.85 6.24 -13.16
C LEU A 20 -4.94 5.94 -11.66
N SER A 21 -3.82 6.08 -10.94
CA SER A 21 -3.75 5.91 -9.48
C SER A 21 -4.69 6.83 -8.72
N ASP A 22 -4.81 8.09 -9.14
CA ASP A 22 -5.66 9.09 -8.49
C ASP A 22 -7.14 8.71 -8.68
N VAL A 23 -7.50 8.30 -9.89
CA VAL A 23 -8.86 7.88 -10.22
C VAL A 23 -9.25 6.62 -9.46
N MET A 24 -8.34 5.63 -9.40
CA MET A 24 -8.55 4.38 -8.66
C MET A 24 -8.66 4.61 -7.16
N THR A 25 -7.79 5.47 -6.60
CA THR A 25 -7.85 5.84 -5.19
C THR A 25 -9.16 6.57 -4.87
N GLY A 26 -9.56 7.52 -5.71
CA GLY A 26 -10.82 8.24 -5.57
C GLY A 26 -12.04 7.31 -5.63
N ALA A 27 -12.04 6.36 -6.55
CA ALA A 27 -13.09 5.34 -6.64
C ALA A 27 -13.15 4.47 -5.38
N GLY A 28 -11.99 4.00 -4.89
CA GLY A 28 -11.89 3.22 -3.66
C GLY A 28 -12.42 3.98 -2.45
N VAL A 29 -11.98 5.21 -2.25
CA VAL A 29 -12.46 6.09 -1.16
C VAL A 29 -13.98 6.34 -1.28
N GLY A 30 -14.49 6.56 -2.50
CA GLY A 30 -15.92 6.75 -2.73
C GLY A 30 -16.76 5.53 -2.33
N ILE A 31 -16.34 4.34 -2.68
CA ILE A 31 -17.02 3.09 -2.29
C ILE A 31 -17.01 2.93 -0.77
N VAL A 32 -15.86 3.13 -0.12
CA VAL A 32 -15.75 3.05 1.35
C VAL A 32 -16.65 4.06 2.02
N ALA A 33 -16.61 5.32 1.59
CA ALA A 33 -17.44 6.39 2.18
C ALA A 33 -18.93 6.05 2.08
N THR A 34 -19.36 5.50 0.95
CA THR A 34 -20.75 5.08 0.75
C THR A 34 -21.14 3.94 1.67
N GLU A 35 -20.34 2.87 1.72
CA GLU A 35 -20.64 1.70 2.56
C GLU A 35 -20.53 2.02 4.06
N MET A 36 -19.56 2.85 4.46
CA MET A 36 -19.49 3.37 5.83
C MET A 36 -20.68 4.23 6.18
N GLY A 37 -21.15 5.06 5.23
CA GLY A 37 -22.36 5.87 5.41
C GLY A 37 -23.59 5.01 5.70
N TYR A 38 -23.81 3.95 4.94
CA TYR A 38 -24.89 3.00 5.19
C TYR A 38 -24.72 2.29 6.55
N TYR A 39 -23.51 1.81 6.86
CA TYR A 39 -23.22 1.15 8.13
C TYR A 39 -23.48 2.07 9.34
N LEU A 40 -23.01 3.33 9.28
CA LEU A 40 -23.23 4.30 10.34
C LEU A 40 -24.71 4.66 10.49
N THR A 41 -25.42 4.77 9.36
CA THR A 41 -26.86 5.02 9.37
C THR A 41 -27.62 3.89 10.05
N ASP A 42 -27.30 2.64 9.74
CA ASP A 42 -27.89 1.47 10.39
C ASP A 42 -27.57 1.41 11.88
N LEU A 43 -26.34 1.76 12.26
CA LEU A 43 -25.92 1.81 13.65
C LEU A 43 -26.65 2.89 14.46
N ILE A 44 -26.80 4.10 13.89
CA ILE A 44 -27.43 5.25 14.56
C ILE A 44 -28.95 5.09 14.63
N PHE A 45 -29.57 4.67 13.54
CA PHE A 45 -31.03 4.58 13.43
C PHE A 45 -31.62 3.23 13.85
N LYS A 46 -30.81 2.30 14.38
CA LYS A 46 -31.24 1.01 14.91
C LYS A 46 -32.29 0.32 14.01
N GLN A 47 -31.96 0.13 12.76
CA GLN A 47 -32.77 -0.64 11.81
C GLN A 47 -34.24 -0.16 11.68
N ARG A 48 -34.50 1.12 11.72
CA ARG A 48 -35.86 1.67 11.54
C ARG A 48 -36.42 1.53 10.11
N GLY A 49 -36.05 0.47 9.41
CA GLY A 49 -36.76 -0.01 8.21
C GLY A 49 -36.56 0.82 6.94
N LEU A 50 -35.76 1.88 6.97
CA LEU A 50 -35.55 2.76 5.82
C LEU A 50 -34.59 2.22 4.76
N ASN A 51 -33.78 1.21 5.09
CA ASN A 51 -32.75 0.67 4.20
C ASN A 51 -32.81 -0.86 4.03
N LYS A 52 -34.00 -1.45 4.03
CA LYS A 52 -34.17 -2.88 3.70
C LYS A 52 -33.87 -3.25 2.23
N ALA A 53 -33.25 -2.38 1.47
CA ALA A 53 -33.05 -2.58 0.04
C ALA A 53 -31.75 -3.28 -0.33
N THR A 54 -30.94 -3.70 0.61
CA THR A 54 -29.77 -4.53 0.31
C THR A 54 -29.87 -5.80 1.13
N THR A 55 -30.01 -6.89 0.42
CA THR A 55 -29.84 -8.26 0.88
C THR A 55 -28.89 -8.30 2.09
N GLU A 56 -29.37 -8.80 3.21
CA GLU A 56 -28.52 -9.21 4.33
C GLU A 56 -27.53 -10.23 3.76
N GLU A 57 -26.38 -9.76 3.27
CA GLU A 57 -25.27 -10.64 2.95
C GLU A 57 -24.84 -11.24 4.27
N THR A 58 -25.30 -12.44 4.52
CA THR A 58 -24.89 -13.24 5.68
C THR A 58 -23.41 -13.54 5.47
N PHE A 59 -22.54 -12.80 6.14
CA PHE A 59 -21.12 -13.07 6.13
C PHE A 59 -20.90 -14.43 6.79
N GLU A 60 -20.43 -15.40 6.03
CA GLU A 60 -20.20 -16.76 6.54
C GLU A 60 -19.28 -16.71 7.76
N GLU A 61 -19.67 -17.44 8.81
CA GLU A 61 -18.92 -17.54 10.06
C GLU A 61 -17.53 -18.18 9.86
N LYS A 62 -17.37 -18.97 8.80
CA LYS A 62 -16.15 -19.69 8.42
C LYS A 62 -15.39 -18.96 7.31
N TYR A 63 -15.03 -17.72 7.56
CA TYR A 63 -14.34 -16.88 6.59
C TYR A 63 -12.83 -17.15 6.59
N HIS A 64 -12.32 -17.56 5.42
CA HIS A 64 -10.90 -17.57 5.12
C HIS A 64 -10.54 -16.24 4.45
N PRO A 65 -9.74 -15.37 5.08
CA PRO A 65 -9.47 -14.02 4.55
C PRO A 65 -8.42 -14.03 3.43
N SER A 66 -8.48 -15.02 2.53
CA SER A 66 -7.63 -15.06 1.34
C SER A 66 -7.96 -13.91 0.41
N PHE A 67 -6.95 -13.24 -0.12
CA PHE A 67 -7.18 -12.03 -0.88
C PHE A 67 -6.09 -11.73 -1.92
N ILE A 68 -6.47 -10.91 -2.90
CA ILE A 68 -5.57 -10.14 -3.76
C ILE A 68 -5.95 -8.67 -3.61
N GLY A 69 -4.96 -7.78 -3.46
CA GLY A 69 -5.18 -6.36 -3.27
C GLY A 69 -4.23 -5.49 -4.06
N LEU A 70 -4.72 -4.32 -4.44
CA LEU A 70 -3.94 -3.23 -5.01
C LEU A 70 -3.73 -2.17 -3.93
N ASN A 71 -2.47 -1.90 -3.60
CA ASN A 71 -2.09 -0.98 -2.54
C ASN A 71 -1.55 0.32 -3.13
N PHE A 72 -1.95 1.43 -2.53
CA PHE A 72 -1.44 2.77 -2.81
C PHE A 72 -1.00 3.38 -1.49
N LEU A 73 0.31 3.65 -1.38
CA LEU A 73 0.91 4.08 -0.13
C LEU A 73 1.81 5.29 -0.36
N ILE A 74 1.86 6.14 0.64
CA ILE A 74 2.85 7.20 0.76
C ILE A 74 4.03 6.61 1.52
N ASN A 75 5.21 6.74 0.95
CA ASN A 75 6.46 6.30 1.57
C ASN A 75 7.13 7.48 2.25
N GLU A 76 7.34 7.37 3.56
CA GLU A 76 8.08 8.31 4.38
C GLU A 76 9.42 7.68 4.78
N PRO A 77 10.54 8.15 4.24
CA PRO A 77 11.86 7.71 4.67
C PRO A 77 12.15 8.16 6.09
N LEU A 78 12.58 7.23 6.94
CA LEU A 78 12.94 7.51 8.33
C LEU A 78 14.45 7.59 8.44
N GLY A 79 15.00 8.79 8.55
CA GLY A 79 16.43 9.02 8.79
C GLY A 79 17.11 9.96 7.80
N LYS A 80 18.32 10.33 8.15
CA LYS A 80 19.25 11.09 7.30
C LYS A 80 20.35 10.11 6.86
N TYR A 81 20.61 10.07 5.58
CA TYR A 81 21.60 9.15 5.02
C TYR A 81 22.88 9.94 4.74
N PRO A 82 24.01 9.62 5.41
CA PRO A 82 25.28 10.25 5.08
C PRO A 82 25.72 9.77 3.69
N ASP A 83 26.01 10.68 2.80
CA ASP A 83 26.87 10.39 1.68
C ASP A 83 28.30 10.30 2.23
N GLY A 84 29.14 9.46 1.70
CA GLY A 84 30.51 9.32 2.20
C GLY A 84 31.41 10.54 2.05
N LYS A 85 30.92 11.66 1.53
CA LYS A 85 31.64 12.93 1.27
C LYS A 85 31.28 14.05 2.27
N GLY A 86 30.46 13.77 3.28
CA GLY A 86 30.05 14.74 4.30
C GLY A 86 28.83 15.59 3.95
N SER A 87 28.23 15.38 2.77
CA SER A 87 26.94 15.97 2.39
C SER A 87 25.79 15.14 2.97
N HIS A 88 24.68 15.78 3.27
CA HIS A 88 23.48 15.09 3.76
C HIS A 88 22.51 14.81 2.63
N VAL A 89 22.46 13.57 2.18
CA VAL A 89 21.43 13.10 1.24
C VAL A 89 20.13 12.92 2.01
N LYS A 90 19.12 13.71 1.66
CA LYS A 90 17.76 13.56 2.18
C LYS A 90 16.90 12.91 1.10
N VAL A 91 16.39 11.73 1.40
CA VAL A 91 15.39 11.10 0.54
C VAL A 91 14.05 11.76 0.83
N SER A 92 13.38 12.22 -0.22
CA SER A 92 12.07 12.86 -0.12
C SER A 92 10.96 11.82 0.06
N ARG A 93 9.79 12.29 0.43
CA ARG A 93 8.57 11.46 0.40
C ARG A 93 8.34 10.91 -0.98
N GLY A 94 7.88 9.68 -1.04
CA GLY A 94 7.58 8.99 -2.28
C GLY A 94 6.19 8.36 -2.26
N CYS A 95 5.83 7.78 -3.41
CA CYS A 95 4.63 6.98 -3.56
C CYS A 95 5.01 5.54 -3.87
N THR A 96 4.31 4.59 -3.24
CA THR A 96 4.44 3.16 -3.51
C THR A 96 3.13 2.62 -4.05
N SER A 97 3.22 1.96 -5.20
CA SER A 97 2.13 1.13 -5.75
C SER A 97 2.52 -0.32 -5.60
N ALA A 98 1.59 -1.17 -5.13
CA ALA A 98 1.88 -2.57 -4.92
C ALA A 98 0.69 -3.47 -5.25
N VAL A 99 1.02 -4.68 -5.71
CA VAL A 99 0.10 -5.82 -5.76
C VAL A 99 0.48 -6.75 -4.62
N GLU A 100 -0.48 -7.12 -3.80
CA GLU A 100 -0.28 -7.96 -2.63
C GLU A 100 -1.36 -9.04 -2.59
N GLY A 101 -0.97 -10.28 -2.28
CA GLY A 101 -1.93 -11.36 -2.15
C GLY A 101 -1.49 -12.34 -1.08
N ALA A 102 -2.47 -12.93 -0.40
CA ALA A 102 -2.22 -13.96 0.60
C ALA A 102 -3.30 -15.03 0.56
N TYR A 103 -2.86 -16.25 0.73
CA TYR A 103 -3.71 -17.41 0.93
C TYR A 103 -3.69 -17.80 2.40
N PHE A 104 -4.86 -17.90 3.01
CA PHE A 104 -5.03 -18.24 4.41
C PHE A 104 -5.47 -19.71 4.56
N PHE A 105 -4.72 -20.46 5.34
CA PHE A 105 -5.03 -21.87 5.68
C PHE A 105 -6.14 -21.98 6.70
N ASN A 106 -6.28 -20.95 7.53
CA ASN A 106 -7.31 -20.81 8.55
C ASN A 106 -7.63 -19.31 8.71
N PRO A 107 -8.63 -18.90 9.50
CA PRO A 107 -8.97 -17.48 9.67
C PRO A 107 -7.86 -16.58 10.19
N TYR A 108 -6.78 -17.15 10.74
CA TYR A 108 -5.75 -16.40 11.48
C TYR A 108 -4.40 -16.35 10.78
N VAL A 109 -4.02 -17.39 10.02
CA VAL A 109 -2.66 -17.55 9.49
C VAL A 109 -2.71 -17.88 8.00
N GLY A 110 -1.90 -17.16 7.24
CA GLY A 110 -1.73 -17.36 5.82
C GLY A 110 -0.31 -17.09 5.35
N VAL A 111 -0.05 -17.40 4.10
CA VAL A 111 1.20 -17.09 3.41
C VAL A 111 0.88 -16.28 2.16
N GLY A 112 1.78 -15.40 1.78
CA GLY A 112 1.53 -14.57 0.62
C GLY A 112 2.77 -13.86 0.13
N GLY A 113 2.54 -12.96 -0.82
CA GLY A 113 3.59 -12.18 -1.42
C GLY A 113 3.13 -10.78 -1.81
N ARG A 114 4.12 -9.94 -2.06
CA ARG A 114 3.93 -8.56 -2.49
C ARG A 114 4.96 -8.20 -3.54
N PHE A 115 4.48 -7.58 -4.61
CA PHE A 115 5.30 -6.86 -5.58
C PHE A 115 5.00 -5.37 -5.42
N SER A 116 6.02 -4.53 -5.29
CA SER A 116 5.84 -3.09 -5.15
C SER A 116 6.87 -2.30 -5.94
N VAL A 117 6.41 -1.16 -6.44
CA VAL A 117 7.23 -0.14 -7.09
C VAL A 117 7.10 1.14 -6.27
N THR A 118 8.23 1.64 -5.79
CA THR A 118 8.30 2.87 -5.00
C THR A 118 9.03 3.92 -5.82
N ARG A 119 8.40 5.07 -6.00
CA ARG A 119 8.96 6.23 -6.67
C ARG A 119 9.29 7.30 -5.63
N THR A 120 10.55 7.72 -5.57
CA THR A 120 11.04 8.67 -4.56
C THR A 120 11.98 9.68 -5.21
N SER A 121 11.92 10.94 -4.80
CA SER A 121 12.86 11.98 -5.25
C SER A 121 14.00 12.11 -4.25
N VAL A 122 15.20 12.40 -4.72
CA VAL A 122 16.39 12.61 -3.87
C VAL A 122 16.68 14.12 -3.81
N ILE A 123 16.97 14.63 -2.62
CA ILE A 123 17.37 16.01 -2.36
C ILE A 123 18.82 15.98 -1.88
N VAL A 124 19.73 16.58 -2.67
CA VAL A 124 21.14 16.73 -2.30
C VAL A 124 21.40 18.19 -1.93
N ASP A 125 21.96 18.45 -0.74
CA ASP A 125 22.31 19.78 -0.23
C ASP A 125 21.19 20.85 -0.32
N GLY A 126 19.94 20.42 -0.14
CA GLY A 126 18.78 21.32 -0.16
C GLY A 126 18.31 21.72 -1.56
N VAL A 127 19.02 21.34 -2.61
CA VAL A 127 18.60 21.49 -4.00
C VAL A 127 17.92 20.18 -4.43
N LYS A 128 16.67 20.30 -4.90
CA LYS A 128 15.96 19.15 -5.47
C LYS A 128 16.75 18.72 -6.69
N ALA A 129 17.35 17.55 -6.64
CA ALA A 129 18.04 16.99 -7.80
C ALA A 129 17.01 16.88 -8.92
N GLU A 130 17.29 17.45 -10.07
CA GLU A 130 16.42 17.42 -11.23
C GLU A 130 16.03 15.97 -11.52
N ASP A 131 14.74 15.72 -11.58
CA ASP A 131 14.02 14.57 -12.18
C ASP A 131 14.60 13.15 -12.07
N ASN A 132 15.63 12.92 -11.26
CA ASN A 132 16.13 11.58 -11.00
C ASN A 132 15.23 10.89 -9.96
N VAL A 133 14.13 10.40 -10.46
CA VAL A 133 13.18 9.59 -9.71
C VAL A 133 13.85 8.27 -9.37
N PHE A 134 14.04 8.01 -8.10
CA PHE A 134 14.58 6.76 -7.61
C PHE A 134 13.47 5.72 -7.56
N ASP A 135 13.33 4.94 -8.61
CA ASP A 135 12.34 3.86 -8.69
C ASP A 135 12.93 2.58 -8.07
N THR A 136 12.38 2.16 -6.94
CA THR A 136 12.79 0.92 -6.27
C THR A 136 11.74 -0.15 -6.46
N TRP A 137 12.16 -1.33 -6.91
CA TRP A 137 11.30 -2.48 -7.09
C TRP A 137 11.55 -3.47 -5.97
N LYS A 138 10.48 -3.95 -5.35
CA LYS A 138 10.54 -4.94 -4.27
C LYS A 138 9.64 -6.13 -4.61
N VAL A 139 10.19 -7.33 -4.47
CA VAL A 139 9.43 -8.59 -4.53
C VAL A 139 9.65 -9.32 -3.23
N GLY A 140 8.61 -9.63 -2.52
CA GLY A 140 8.71 -10.29 -1.23
C GLY A 140 7.62 -11.30 -0.99
N GLY A 141 7.88 -12.18 -0.02
CA GLY A 141 6.92 -13.15 0.46
C GLY A 141 7.08 -13.37 1.96
N GLY A 142 6.07 -13.95 2.59
CA GLY A 142 6.11 -14.22 4.01
C GLY A 142 4.79 -14.60 4.63
N ALA A 143 4.71 -14.42 5.95
CA ALA A 143 3.57 -14.77 6.75
C ALA A 143 2.59 -13.60 6.88
N TYR A 144 1.31 -13.94 6.83
CA TYR A 144 0.20 -13.02 7.04
C TYR A 144 -0.64 -13.53 8.20
N PHE A 145 -1.07 -12.59 9.03
CA PHE A 145 -1.90 -12.88 10.18
C PHE A 145 -3.17 -12.03 10.11
N SER A 146 -4.28 -12.61 10.50
CA SER A 146 -5.57 -11.95 10.52
C SER A 146 -6.29 -12.26 11.83
N TYR A 147 -6.98 -11.28 12.36
CA TYR A 147 -7.85 -11.44 13.53
C TYR A 147 -9.20 -10.77 13.25
N PRO A 148 -10.28 -11.54 13.13
CA PRO A 148 -11.61 -10.97 12.94
C PRO A 148 -12.10 -10.31 14.23
N LEU A 149 -12.31 -8.98 14.19
CA LEU A 149 -12.91 -8.23 15.30
C LEU A 149 -14.43 -8.36 15.28
N THR A 150 -14.99 -8.27 14.08
CA THR A 150 -16.42 -8.42 13.82
C THR A 150 -16.60 -9.09 12.46
N SER A 151 -17.82 -9.39 12.05
CA SER A 151 -18.13 -9.92 10.71
C SER A 151 -17.63 -8.99 9.57
N ARG A 152 -17.44 -7.69 9.83
CA ARG A 152 -17.01 -6.71 8.82
C ARG A 152 -15.59 -6.15 9.03
N TRP A 153 -15.05 -6.22 10.25
CA TRP A 153 -13.76 -5.64 10.58
C TRP A 153 -12.73 -6.71 10.91
N LEU A 154 -11.60 -6.67 10.22
CA LEU A 154 -10.47 -7.57 10.46
C LEU A 154 -9.21 -6.74 10.74
N LEU A 155 -8.48 -7.15 11.76
CA LEU A 155 -7.10 -6.71 11.97
C LEU A 155 -6.17 -7.64 11.22
N GLY A 156 -5.16 -7.08 10.58
CA GLY A 156 -4.14 -7.85 9.91
C GLY A 156 -2.74 -7.43 10.34
N SER A 157 -1.83 -8.38 10.33
CA SER A 157 -0.40 -8.10 10.38
C SER A 157 0.35 -8.99 9.40
N LYS A 158 1.58 -8.61 9.08
CA LYS A 158 2.41 -9.35 8.14
C LYS A 158 3.88 -9.24 8.49
N LEU A 159 4.64 -10.27 8.10
CA LEU A 159 6.09 -10.31 8.14
C LEU A 159 6.58 -10.78 6.77
N LEU A 160 7.35 -9.94 6.08
CA LEU A 160 7.80 -10.18 4.72
C LEU A 160 9.33 -10.16 4.67
N ALA A 161 9.90 -11.11 3.95
CA ALA A 161 11.26 -11.02 3.43
C ALA A 161 11.18 -10.65 1.95
N SER A 162 11.95 -9.66 1.52
CA SER A 162 11.88 -9.12 0.17
C SER A 162 13.24 -8.97 -0.47
N SER A 163 13.30 -9.23 -1.76
CA SER A 163 14.41 -8.84 -2.62
C SER A 163 14.13 -7.45 -3.17
N VAL A 164 15.10 -6.56 -3.05
CA VAL A 164 15.02 -5.16 -3.44
C VAL A 164 15.96 -4.92 -4.60
N PHE A 165 15.44 -4.29 -5.64
CA PHE A 165 16.17 -3.94 -6.84
C PHE A 165 16.25 -2.42 -6.93
N TYR A 166 17.47 -1.90 -6.95
CA TYR A 166 17.75 -0.49 -7.12
C TYR A 166 18.21 -0.26 -8.57
N PRO A 167 17.58 0.65 -9.33
CA PRO A 167 18.04 0.97 -10.66
C PRO A 167 19.36 1.75 -10.61
N ASN A 168 20.06 1.78 -11.74
CA ASN A 168 21.27 2.58 -11.90
C ASN A 168 20.91 4.07 -11.81
N ILE A 169 21.55 4.79 -10.89
CA ILE A 169 21.41 6.25 -10.77
C ILE A 169 22.71 6.87 -11.29
N GLN A 170 22.59 7.70 -12.31
CA GLN A 170 23.66 8.60 -12.71
C GLN A 170 23.55 9.88 -11.86
N LEU A 171 24.33 9.95 -10.79
CA LEU A 171 24.59 11.23 -10.12
C LEU A 171 25.84 11.83 -10.78
N THR A 172 25.70 12.96 -11.37
CA THR A 172 26.64 13.88 -12.07
C THR A 172 28.10 13.44 -12.28
N ASP A 173 28.68 12.56 -11.49
CA ASP A 173 30.08 12.03 -11.64
C ASP A 173 30.29 10.59 -11.14
N GLU A 174 29.30 9.91 -10.57
CA GLU A 174 29.45 8.52 -10.14
C GLU A 174 28.25 7.67 -10.57
N LEU A 175 28.51 6.62 -11.34
CA LEU A 175 27.59 5.55 -11.65
C LEU A 175 27.41 4.70 -10.39
N ILE A 176 26.25 4.79 -9.73
CA ILE A 176 25.85 3.84 -8.72
C ILE A 176 25.25 2.63 -9.43
N ASP A 177 26.07 1.57 -9.45
CA ASP A 177 25.72 0.32 -10.11
C ASP A 177 24.45 -0.31 -9.53
N SER A 178 23.64 -0.95 -10.39
CA SER A 178 22.40 -1.64 -9.97
C SER A 178 22.70 -2.66 -8.89
N ARG A 179 22.02 -2.57 -7.76
CA ARG A 179 22.28 -3.43 -6.60
C ARG A 179 21.03 -4.18 -6.18
N HIS A 180 21.29 -5.44 -5.81
CA HIS A 180 20.29 -6.29 -5.18
C HIS A 180 20.50 -6.24 -3.66
N GLY A 181 19.42 -6.11 -2.91
CA GLY A 181 19.42 -6.18 -1.46
C GLY A 181 18.31 -7.11 -0.96
N MET A 182 18.51 -7.69 0.21
CA MET A 182 17.45 -8.42 0.93
C MET A 182 16.93 -7.52 2.04
N GLY A 183 15.64 -7.25 2.04
CA GLY A 183 14.97 -6.43 3.04
C GLY A 183 13.98 -7.23 3.87
N LEU A 184 13.66 -6.70 5.04
CA LEU A 184 12.61 -7.20 5.92
C LEU A 184 11.52 -6.15 6.03
N GLY A 185 10.27 -6.59 6.04
CA GLY A 185 9.11 -5.74 6.19
C GLY A 185 8.14 -6.31 7.23
N THR A 186 7.55 -5.44 8.00
CA THR A 186 6.42 -5.76 8.86
C THR A 186 5.31 -4.75 8.62
N GLY A 187 4.08 -5.14 8.89
CA GLY A 187 2.96 -4.23 8.69
C GLY A 187 1.76 -4.58 9.53
N LEU A 188 0.97 -3.56 9.79
CA LEU A 188 -0.34 -3.65 10.42
C LEU A 188 -1.39 -3.15 9.45
N SER A 189 -2.59 -3.71 9.53
CA SER A 189 -3.69 -3.28 8.69
C SER A 189 -5.03 -3.45 9.37
N VAL A 190 -5.96 -2.58 8.99
CA VAL A 190 -7.38 -2.69 9.35
C VAL A 190 -8.15 -2.84 8.04
N MET A 191 -8.88 -3.93 7.90
CA MET A 191 -9.68 -4.22 6.72
C MET A 191 -11.16 -4.11 7.05
N PHE A 192 -11.88 -3.38 6.22
CA PHE A 192 -13.32 -3.26 6.25
C PHE A 192 -13.93 -4.02 5.07
N ARG A 193 -14.75 -5.03 5.35
CA ARG A 193 -15.48 -5.81 4.35
C ARG A 193 -16.71 -5.03 3.92
N ALA A 194 -16.63 -4.39 2.76
CA ALA A 194 -17.75 -3.65 2.19
C ALA A 194 -18.80 -4.63 1.65
N ARG A 195 -18.36 -5.69 0.98
CA ARG A 195 -19.17 -6.81 0.46
C ARG A 195 -18.46 -8.14 0.66
N GLN A 196 -19.11 -9.25 0.33
CA GLN A 196 -18.58 -10.60 0.51
C GLN A 196 -17.19 -10.77 -0.11
N HIS A 197 -16.98 -10.22 -1.31
CA HIS A 197 -15.72 -10.33 -2.06
C HIS A 197 -14.91 -9.03 -2.12
N TYR A 198 -15.45 -7.90 -1.69
CA TYR A 198 -14.81 -6.60 -1.82
C TYR A 198 -14.56 -5.95 -0.47
N SER A 199 -13.35 -5.57 -0.24
CA SER A 199 -12.91 -4.97 1.00
C SER A 199 -11.98 -3.79 0.73
N VAL A 200 -11.89 -2.90 1.70
CA VAL A 200 -10.89 -1.86 1.73
C VAL A 200 -10.04 -2.05 2.97
N ARG A 201 -8.75 -1.90 2.80
CA ARG A 201 -7.77 -2.10 3.85
C ARG A 201 -6.91 -0.85 3.98
N PHE A 202 -6.76 -0.36 5.19
CA PHE A 202 -5.78 0.66 5.56
C PHE A 202 -4.55 -0.04 6.12
N LEU A 203 -3.36 0.43 5.73
CA LEU A 203 -2.10 -0.23 6.04
C LEU A 203 -1.08 0.76 6.58
N VAL A 204 -0.28 0.25 7.49
CA VAL A 204 0.93 0.88 7.99
C VAL A 204 2.03 -0.16 7.89
N ASP A 205 2.97 0.04 6.99
CA ASP A 205 4.07 -0.89 6.73
C ASP A 205 5.40 -0.25 7.10
N TYR A 206 6.23 -0.98 7.81
CA TYR A 206 7.59 -0.61 8.14
C TYR A 206 8.56 -1.51 7.41
N ASN A 207 9.50 -0.93 6.67
CA ASN A 207 10.49 -1.65 5.89
C ASN A 207 11.90 -1.34 6.36
N LEU A 208 12.67 -2.40 6.53
CA LEU A 208 14.11 -2.42 6.76
C LEU A 208 14.79 -2.85 5.48
N LEU A 209 15.47 -1.92 4.81
CA LEU A 209 16.14 -2.18 3.54
C LEU A 209 17.64 -2.00 3.73
N PRO A 210 18.45 -3.07 3.71
CA PRO A 210 19.90 -2.94 3.78
C PRO A 210 20.40 -2.18 2.55
N TYR A 211 21.17 -1.17 2.80
CA TYR A 211 21.77 -0.32 1.81
C TYR A 211 23.29 -0.31 1.97
N ARG A 212 24.02 -0.37 0.88
CA ARG A 212 25.48 -0.35 0.90
C ARG A 212 25.96 0.95 0.26
N ALA A 213 26.37 1.91 1.09
CA ALA A 213 27.01 3.12 0.64
C ALA A 213 28.48 3.09 1.00
N LEU A 214 29.37 3.32 0.02
CA LEU A 214 30.82 3.51 0.20
C LEU A 214 31.50 2.47 1.12
N GLY A 215 31.14 1.20 0.95
CA GLY A 215 31.73 0.10 1.71
C GLY A 215 31.15 -0.12 3.11
N LYS A 216 30.27 0.75 3.61
CA LYS A 216 29.58 0.58 4.89
C LYS A 216 28.19 -0.02 4.67
N HIS A 217 27.83 -1.02 5.48
CA HIS A 217 26.47 -1.55 5.54
C HIS A 217 25.62 -0.61 6.40
N THR A 218 24.61 -0.02 5.81
CA THR A 218 23.64 0.84 6.48
C THR A 218 22.24 0.31 6.21
N CYS A 219 21.32 0.46 7.13
CA CYS A 219 19.92 0.10 6.92
C CYS A 219 19.11 1.35 6.59
N PHE A 220 18.35 1.27 5.51
CA PHE A 220 17.35 2.27 5.15
C PHE A 220 16.03 1.88 5.81
N HIS A 221 15.46 2.80 6.54
CA HIS A 221 14.19 2.63 7.23
C HIS A 221 13.12 3.42 6.50
N SER A 222 11.99 2.82 6.21
CA SER A 222 10.85 3.54 5.64
C SER A 222 9.53 3.12 6.27
N LEU A 223 8.66 4.09 6.42
CA LEU A 223 7.27 3.91 6.82
C LEU A 223 6.38 4.13 5.60
N GLU A 224 5.54 3.17 5.28
CA GLU A 224 4.57 3.27 4.20
C GLU A 224 3.17 3.31 4.80
N LEU A 225 2.39 4.34 4.45
CA LEU A 225 1.03 4.55 4.93
C LEU A 225 0.09 4.64 3.75
N GLY A 226 -1.02 3.94 3.78
CA GLY A 226 -1.97 4.03 2.68
C GLY A 226 -3.16 3.11 2.77
N SER A 227 -3.77 2.89 1.61
CA SER A 227 -4.97 2.09 1.46
C SER A 227 -4.80 1.03 0.37
N SER A 228 -5.64 0.02 0.46
CA SER A 228 -5.69 -1.09 -0.49
C SER A 228 -7.13 -1.40 -0.84
N PHE A 229 -7.39 -1.57 -2.13
CA PHE A 229 -8.59 -2.23 -2.60
C PHE A 229 -8.32 -3.73 -2.65
N VAL A 230 -9.20 -4.51 -2.04
CA VAL A 230 -9.00 -5.94 -1.80
C VAL A 230 -10.17 -6.73 -2.37
N VAL A 231 -9.85 -7.76 -3.12
CA VAL A 231 -10.79 -8.81 -3.56
C VAL A 231 -10.50 -10.06 -2.74
N SER A 232 -11.50 -10.53 -2.00
CA SER A 232 -11.42 -11.74 -1.15
C SER A 232 -12.10 -12.93 -1.84
N PHE A 233 -11.57 -14.14 -1.62
CA PHE A 233 -12.07 -15.40 -2.21
C PHE A 233 -11.93 -16.57 -1.24
#